data_f871f5a3b5d7406bd01b3cba6bb3cc47
#
_entry.id   f871f5a3b5d7406bd01b3cba6bb3cc47
#
_cell.length_a   1.000
_cell.length_b   1.000
_cell.length_c   1.000
_cell.angle_alpha   90.00
_cell.angle_beta   90.00
_cell.angle_gamma   90.00
#
_symmetry.space_group_name_H-M   'P 1'
#
loop_
_entity.id
_entity.type
_entity.pdbx_description
1 polymer ?
#
loop_
_entity_poly.entity_id
_entity_poly.type
_entity_poly.pdbx_seq_one_letter_code
_entity_poly.pdbx_strand_id
1 'polypeptide(L)'
;TATTEIYTLSLHDALPICAMEKQSKKDLNIMYKRILVPTDGTPMSEKAVEGAARFAKSLGASLVLITVVEPYSYTNLSEYRPESIEQYDERVTAEAKDRLADAKRRCDEIGVPSTTLMVKSFSPAEAIIEQSKKHDCDVVFMASHGRQGFAAVLLGSETQKVLTHSQIPVMVYR
;
A
#
# COMPACT_ATOMS: atom_id res chain seq x y z
N THR A 1 -69.69 -8.39 -11.50
CA THR A 1 -68.85 -7.44 -12.23
C THR A 1 -67.67 -7.04 -11.36
N ALA A 2 -66.52 -7.68 -11.57
CA ALA A 2 -65.32 -7.33 -10.87
C ALA A 2 -64.58 -6.27 -11.73
N THR A 3 -64.38 -5.11 -11.14
CA THR A 3 -63.64 -4.00 -11.74
C THR A 3 -62.13 -4.22 -11.49
N THR A 4 -61.37 -4.54 -12.52
CA THR A 4 -59.93 -4.67 -12.46
C THR A 4 -59.35 -3.26 -12.51
N GLU A 5 -58.82 -2.74 -11.38
CA GLU A 5 -58.04 -1.52 -11.36
C GLU A 5 -56.63 -1.83 -11.87
N ILE A 6 -56.27 -1.24 -13.00
CA ILE A 6 -54.93 -1.28 -13.58
C ILE A 6 -54.15 -0.09 -12.99
N TYR A 7 -53.24 -0.38 -12.07
CA TYR A 7 -52.26 0.62 -11.57
C TYR A 7 -51.22 0.85 -12.64
N THR A 8 -51.29 1.98 -13.32
CA THR A 8 -50.21 2.45 -14.18
C THR A 8 -49.13 3.09 -13.30
N LEU A 9 -48.04 2.38 -13.07
CA LEU A 9 -46.85 2.96 -12.46
C LEU A 9 -46.29 4.04 -13.39
N SER A 10 -46.30 5.28 -12.91
CA SER A 10 -45.70 6.42 -13.63
C SER A 10 -44.20 6.23 -13.70
N LEU A 11 -43.63 6.34 -14.90
CA LEU A 11 -42.20 6.32 -15.18
C LEU A 11 -41.42 7.47 -14.49
N HIS A 12 -42.11 8.35 -13.75
CA HIS A 12 -41.49 9.46 -13.02
C HIS A 12 -40.97 9.09 -11.63
N ASP A 13 -41.33 7.92 -11.06
CA ASP A 13 -40.90 7.46 -9.75
C ASP A 13 -39.67 6.54 -9.77
N ALA A 14 -39.17 6.21 -10.96
CA ALA A 14 -37.91 5.53 -11.09
C ALA A 14 -36.78 6.53 -10.91
N LEU A 15 -36.23 6.65 -9.69
CA LEU A 15 -34.97 7.33 -9.47
C LEU A 15 -33.94 6.77 -10.47
N PRO A 16 -33.25 7.62 -11.25
CA PRO A 16 -32.35 7.12 -12.27
C PRO A 16 -31.24 6.27 -11.59
N ILE A 17 -31.09 5.03 -12.00
CA ILE A 17 -30.02 4.12 -11.61
C ILE A 17 -28.64 4.84 -11.67
N CYS A 18 -28.50 5.75 -12.61
CA CYS A 18 -27.33 6.62 -12.78
C CYS A 18 -27.07 7.56 -11.57
N ALA A 19 -28.07 7.94 -10.78
CA ALA A 19 -27.90 8.75 -9.56
C ALA A 19 -27.39 7.88 -8.40
N MET A 20 -27.83 6.63 -8.29
CA MET A 20 -27.34 5.67 -7.30
C MET A 20 -25.88 5.27 -7.58
N GLU A 21 -25.49 5.07 -8.85
CA GLU A 21 -24.09 4.80 -9.21
C GLU A 21 -23.17 5.97 -8.89
N LYS A 22 -23.60 7.22 -9.09
CA LYS A 22 -22.82 8.41 -8.75
C LYS A 22 -22.68 8.60 -7.24
N GLN A 23 -23.71 8.27 -6.47
CA GLN A 23 -23.69 8.32 -5.01
C GLN A 23 -22.74 7.25 -4.46
N SER A 24 -22.83 6.01 -4.94
CA SER A 24 -21.96 4.91 -4.56
C SER A 24 -20.48 5.18 -4.86
N LYS A 25 -20.15 5.79 -6.03
CA LYS A 25 -18.78 6.20 -6.36
C LYS A 25 -18.29 7.35 -5.47
N LYS A 26 -19.16 8.25 -5.05
CA LYS A 26 -18.80 9.36 -4.17
C LYS A 26 -18.55 8.87 -2.74
N ASP A 27 -19.28 7.87 -2.28
CA ASP A 27 -19.13 7.28 -0.96
C ASP A 27 -17.89 6.37 -0.87
N LEU A 28 -17.56 5.63 -1.95
CA LEU A 28 -16.28 4.91 -2.08
C LEU A 28 -15.06 5.85 -2.14
N ASN A 29 -15.21 7.03 -2.74
CA ASN A 29 -14.17 8.07 -2.79
C ASN A 29 -13.85 8.70 -1.42
N ILE A 30 -14.68 8.48 -0.40
CA ILE A 30 -14.49 8.98 0.97
C ILE A 30 -13.74 7.95 1.83
N MET A 31 -13.70 6.68 1.43
CA MET A 31 -13.22 5.58 2.27
C MET A 31 -11.70 5.58 2.46
N TYR A 32 -10.91 5.83 1.40
CA TYR A 32 -9.45 5.83 1.46
C TYR A 32 -8.88 7.05 0.73
N LYS A 33 -8.18 7.91 1.47
CA LYS A 33 -7.57 9.14 0.93
C LYS A 33 -6.04 9.03 0.85
N ARG A 34 -5.46 8.25 1.74
CA ARG A 34 -4.01 8.09 1.84
C ARG A 34 -3.63 6.65 2.14
N ILE A 35 -2.90 6.05 1.24
CA ILE A 35 -2.53 4.63 1.27
C ILE A 35 -1.05 4.50 1.55
N LEU A 36 -0.66 3.78 2.61
CA LEU A 36 0.73 3.43 2.86
C LEU A 36 1.12 2.20 2.05
N VAL A 37 2.22 2.27 1.33
CA VAL A 37 2.71 1.17 0.48
C VAL A 37 4.16 0.85 0.83
N PRO A 38 4.41 -0.20 1.63
CA PRO A 38 5.75 -0.71 1.87
C PRO A 38 6.35 -1.34 0.61
N THR A 39 7.61 -1.02 0.33
CA THR A 39 8.37 -1.65 -0.76
C THR A 39 9.78 -1.99 -0.30
N ASP A 40 10.25 -3.18 -0.68
CA ASP A 40 11.60 -3.68 -0.46
C ASP A 40 12.39 -3.83 -1.77
N GLY A 41 11.79 -3.42 -2.90
CA GLY A 41 12.38 -3.51 -4.23
C GLY A 41 12.33 -4.92 -4.84
N THR A 42 11.59 -5.86 -4.25
CA THR A 42 11.34 -7.16 -4.89
C THR A 42 10.31 -7.05 -6.00
N PRO A 43 10.32 -7.94 -7.02
CA PRO A 43 9.32 -7.93 -8.08
C PRO A 43 7.88 -8.02 -7.57
N MET A 44 7.65 -8.66 -6.42
CA MET A 44 6.33 -8.74 -5.80
C MET A 44 5.92 -7.41 -5.17
N SER A 45 6.84 -6.72 -4.48
CA SER A 45 6.56 -5.41 -3.91
C SER A 45 6.38 -4.34 -5.00
N GLU A 46 7.10 -4.45 -6.12
CA GLU A 46 6.90 -3.56 -7.28
C GLU A 46 5.50 -3.73 -7.90
N LYS A 47 5.03 -4.97 -8.07
CA LYS A 47 3.65 -5.24 -8.50
C LYS A 47 2.63 -4.71 -7.50
N ALA A 48 2.91 -4.81 -6.20
CA ALA A 48 2.04 -4.24 -5.17
C ALA A 48 1.98 -2.71 -5.26
N VAL A 49 3.12 -2.04 -5.53
CA VAL A 49 3.15 -0.58 -5.77
C VAL A 49 2.29 -0.21 -6.97
N GLU A 50 2.40 -0.92 -8.09
CA GLU A 50 1.56 -0.67 -9.28
C GLU A 50 0.07 -0.94 -9.00
N GLY A 51 -0.24 -2.02 -8.29
CA GLY A 51 -1.61 -2.34 -7.86
C GLY A 51 -2.19 -1.26 -6.96
N ALA A 52 -1.42 -0.80 -5.97
CA ALA A 52 -1.79 0.29 -5.09
C ALA A 52 -2.00 1.61 -5.85
N ALA A 53 -1.13 1.91 -6.84
CA ALA A 53 -1.26 3.12 -7.64
C ALA A 53 -2.54 3.11 -8.50
N ARG A 54 -2.86 1.99 -9.14
CA ARG A 54 -4.12 1.83 -9.90
C ARG A 54 -5.34 1.96 -8.99
N PHE A 55 -5.28 1.36 -7.80
CA PHE A 55 -6.33 1.46 -6.79
C PHE A 55 -6.50 2.89 -6.29
N ALA A 56 -5.40 3.57 -5.92
CA ALA A 56 -5.42 4.97 -5.50
C ALA A 56 -5.99 5.89 -6.58
N LYS A 57 -5.61 5.67 -7.86
CA LYS A 57 -6.14 6.43 -8.99
C LYS A 57 -7.66 6.33 -9.10
N SER A 58 -8.22 5.14 -8.91
CA SER A 58 -9.68 4.93 -8.97
C SER A 58 -10.45 5.64 -7.86
N LEU A 59 -9.78 5.89 -6.72
CA LEU A 59 -10.35 6.55 -5.54
C LEU A 59 -10.01 8.05 -5.46
N GLY A 60 -9.09 8.56 -6.27
CA GLY A 60 -8.53 9.91 -6.11
C GLY A 60 -7.67 10.06 -4.85
N ALA A 61 -7.10 8.94 -4.37
CA ALA A 61 -6.24 8.88 -3.20
C ALA A 61 -4.78 9.18 -3.54
N SER A 62 -3.98 9.46 -2.50
CA SER A 62 -2.53 9.64 -2.58
C SER A 62 -1.80 8.46 -1.94
N LEU A 63 -0.52 8.26 -2.32
CA LEU A 63 0.32 7.21 -1.79
C LEU A 63 1.43 7.75 -0.88
N VAL A 64 1.76 7.00 0.16
CA VAL A 64 2.99 7.12 0.94
C VAL A 64 3.80 5.85 0.72
N LEU A 65 4.86 5.94 -0.08
CA LEU A 65 5.77 4.83 -0.38
C LEU A 65 6.81 4.76 0.72
N ILE A 66 6.92 3.64 1.41
CA ILE A 66 7.87 3.47 2.51
C ILE A 66 8.85 2.33 2.24
N THR A 67 10.13 2.60 2.46
CA THR A 67 11.18 1.58 2.57
C THR A 67 11.77 1.60 3.97
N VAL A 68 11.80 0.44 4.62
CA VAL A 68 12.46 0.27 5.91
C VAL A 68 13.82 -0.36 5.67
N VAL A 69 14.87 0.28 6.20
CA VAL A 69 16.24 -0.22 6.17
C VAL A 69 16.68 -0.64 7.56
N GLU A 70 17.38 -1.75 7.63
CA GLU A 70 17.94 -2.23 8.90
C GLU A 70 19.14 -1.37 9.28
N PRO A 71 19.22 -0.87 10.53
CA PRO A 71 20.42 -0.20 11.02
C PRO A 71 21.62 -1.16 11.06
N TYR A 72 22.83 -0.60 11.07
CA TYR A 72 24.02 -1.42 11.22
C TYR A 72 23.95 -2.26 12.51
N SER A 73 24.30 -3.55 12.40
CA SER A 73 24.40 -4.46 13.53
C SER A 73 25.73 -5.20 13.46
N TYR A 74 26.39 -5.34 14.61
CA TYR A 74 27.63 -6.12 14.72
C TYR A 74 27.46 -7.60 14.32
N THR A 75 26.24 -8.12 14.29
CA THR A 75 25.93 -9.47 13.80
C THR A 75 26.00 -9.58 12.28
N ASN A 76 25.98 -8.44 11.55
CA ASN A 76 26.10 -8.39 10.10
C ASN A 76 27.56 -8.41 9.62
N LEU A 77 28.54 -8.53 10.50
CA LEU A 77 29.92 -8.76 10.17
C LEU A 77 30.05 -10.13 9.49
N SER A 78 29.95 -10.15 8.17
CA SER A 78 30.42 -11.31 7.42
C SER A 78 31.93 -11.38 7.55
N GLU A 79 32.47 -12.52 7.96
CA GLU A 79 33.91 -12.77 8.14
C GLU A 79 34.75 -12.44 6.89
N TYR A 80 34.11 -12.23 5.75
CA TYR A 80 34.75 -12.07 4.45
C TYR A 80 34.88 -10.61 3.94
N ARG A 81 34.12 -9.64 4.46
CA ARG A 81 34.26 -8.22 4.11
C ARG A 81 33.84 -7.35 5.28
N PRO A 82 34.80 -6.88 6.08
CA PRO A 82 34.53 -5.90 7.12
C PRO A 82 34.19 -4.57 6.43
N GLU A 83 32.90 -4.25 6.38
CA GLU A 83 32.38 -2.95 5.94
C GLU A 83 32.33 -2.03 7.15
N SER A 84 32.81 -0.77 7.02
CA SER A 84 32.64 0.19 8.11
C SER A 84 31.18 0.57 8.30
N ILE A 85 30.83 1.09 9.47
CA ILE A 85 29.47 1.56 9.77
C ILE A 85 29.03 2.61 8.73
N GLU A 86 29.93 3.51 8.36
CA GLU A 86 29.67 4.57 7.39
C GLU A 86 29.41 3.97 6.00
N GLN A 87 30.25 3.04 5.55
CA GLN A 87 30.09 2.37 4.25
C GLN A 87 28.77 1.60 4.16
N TYR A 88 28.43 0.86 5.22
CA TYR A 88 27.14 0.19 5.32
C TYR A 88 25.98 1.17 5.21
N ASP A 89 26.02 2.25 6.00
CA ASP A 89 24.96 3.24 6.07
C ASP A 89 24.78 3.98 4.74
N GLU A 90 25.86 4.33 4.07
CA GLU A 90 25.84 4.94 2.74
C GLU A 90 25.23 3.98 1.71
N ARG A 91 25.66 2.72 1.69
CA ARG A 91 25.15 1.71 0.76
C ARG A 91 23.65 1.45 0.95
N VAL A 92 23.20 1.14 2.17
CA VAL A 92 21.78 0.83 2.42
C VAL A 92 20.88 2.05 2.19
N THR A 93 21.40 3.25 2.46
CA THR A 93 20.70 4.49 2.18
C THR A 93 20.56 4.75 0.68
N ALA A 94 21.64 4.54 -0.09
CA ALA A 94 21.61 4.66 -1.55
C ALA A 94 20.63 3.65 -2.17
N GLU A 95 20.73 2.39 -1.81
CA GLU A 95 19.80 1.35 -2.26
C GLU A 95 18.34 1.67 -1.94
N ALA A 96 18.06 2.21 -0.74
CA ALA A 96 16.70 2.58 -0.35
C ALA A 96 16.18 3.76 -1.16
N LYS A 97 17.01 4.76 -1.45
CA LYS A 97 16.66 5.89 -2.31
C LYS A 97 16.34 5.43 -3.73
N ASP A 98 17.13 4.52 -4.29
CA ASP A 98 16.90 3.99 -5.65
C ASP A 98 15.58 3.22 -5.71
N ARG A 99 15.27 2.36 -4.73
CA ARG A 99 13.99 1.65 -4.63
C ARG A 99 12.80 2.62 -4.56
N LEU A 100 12.92 3.65 -3.73
CA LEU A 100 11.88 4.66 -3.58
C LEU A 100 11.71 5.50 -4.85
N ALA A 101 12.80 5.82 -5.55
CA ALA A 101 12.77 6.54 -6.81
C ALA A 101 12.05 5.71 -7.89
N ASP A 102 12.36 4.41 -8.01
CA ASP A 102 11.66 3.51 -8.92
C ASP A 102 10.18 3.36 -8.60
N ALA A 103 9.84 3.16 -7.32
CA ALA A 103 8.45 3.08 -6.89
C ALA A 103 7.69 4.37 -7.20
N LYS A 104 8.31 5.53 -6.94
CA LYS A 104 7.72 6.85 -7.25
C LYS A 104 7.52 7.02 -8.74
N ARG A 105 8.50 6.69 -9.57
CA ARG A 105 8.40 6.77 -11.03
C ARG A 105 7.19 5.97 -11.56
N ARG A 106 6.97 4.75 -11.06
CA ARG A 106 5.79 3.93 -11.42
C ARG A 106 4.47 4.62 -11.05
N CYS A 107 4.42 5.28 -9.91
CA CYS A 107 3.24 6.06 -9.49
C CYS A 107 3.02 7.28 -10.40
N ASP A 108 4.09 7.99 -10.75
CA ASP A 108 4.05 9.17 -11.62
C ASP A 108 3.59 8.78 -13.05
N GLU A 109 4.05 7.64 -13.60
CA GLU A 109 3.61 7.09 -14.88
C GLU A 109 2.10 6.75 -14.90
N ILE A 110 1.56 6.29 -13.77
CA ILE A 110 0.13 6.01 -13.60
C ILE A 110 -0.65 7.32 -13.37
N GLY A 111 0.02 8.40 -12.94
CA GLY A 111 -0.57 9.69 -12.65
C GLY A 111 -1.22 9.75 -11.25
N VAL A 112 -0.54 9.22 -10.23
CA VAL A 112 -1.01 9.20 -8.84
C VAL A 112 -0.04 10.00 -7.95
N PRO A 113 -0.53 10.96 -7.16
CA PRO A 113 0.29 11.69 -6.20
C PRO A 113 0.93 10.74 -5.20
N SER A 114 2.25 10.80 -5.08
CA SER A 114 2.98 9.95 -4.13
C SER A 114 4.11 10.69 -3.42
N THR A 115 4.34 10.35 -2.15
CA THR A 115 5.47 10.78 -1.34
C THR A 115 6.30 9.57 -0.96
N THR A 116 7.60 9.80 -0.72
CA THR A 116 8.55 8.74 -0.37
C THR A 116 9.05 8.90 1.06
N LEU A 117 9.22 7.82 1.77
CA LEU A 117 9.68 7.77 3.15
C LEU A 117 10.68 6.63 3.33
N MET A 118 11.86 6.96 3.86
CA MET A 118 12.85 5.98 4.31
C MET A 118 12.91 6.01 5.84
N VAL A 119 12.84 4.83 6.47
CA VAL A 119 12.91 4.68 7.92
C VAL A 119 13.95 3.64 8.27
N LYS A 120 14.76 3.91 9.32
CA LYS A 120 15.70 2.93 9.87
C LYS A 120 15.05 2.23 11.06
N SER A 121 14.90 0.91 10.98
CA SER A 121 14.34 0.09 12.06
C SER A 121 14.76 -1.36 11.94
N PHE A 122 14.96 -2.02 13.09
CA PHE A 122 15.14 -3.48 13.18
C PHE A 122 13.80 -4.24 13.08
N SER A 123 12.67 -3.54 13.22
CA SER A 123 11.32 -4.12 13.15
C SER A 123 10.52 -3.45 12.03
N PRO A 124 10.59 -3.98 10.78
CA PRO A 124 9.90 -3.37 9.64
C PRO A 124 8.39 -3.26 9.85
N ALA A 125 7.75 -4.28 10.43
CA ALA A 125 6.31 -4.25 10.68
C ALA A 125 5.90 -3.13 11.64
N GLU A 126 6.64 -2.95 12.75
CA GLU A 126 6.37 -1.87 13.71
C GLU A 126 6.57 -0.50 13.08
N ALA A 127 7.64 -0.32 12.30
CA ALA A 127 7.90 0.91 11.57
C ALA A 127 6.77 1.24 10.57
N ILE A 128 6.28 0.25 9.83
CA ILE A 128 5.14 0.41 8.91
C ILE A 128 3.90 0.87 9.65
N ILE A 129 3.56 0.21 10.77
CA ILE A 129 2.38 0.54 11.59
C ILE A 129 2.52 1.94 12.20
N GLU A 130 3.68 2.29 12.74
CA GLU A 130 3.94 3.61 13.31
C GLU A 130 3.81 4.71 12.25
N GLN A 131 4.45 4.52 11.08
CA GLN A 131 4.41 5.50 10.02
C GLN A 131 3.01 5.62 9.37
N SER A 132 2.21 4.57 9.36
CA SER A 132 0.83 4.66 8.90
C SER A 132 0.01 5.62 9.76
N LYS A 133 0.21 5.62 11.08
CA LYS A 133 -0.43 6.55 12.01
C LYS A 133 0.12 7.96 11.86
N LYS A 134 1.46 8.11 11.82
CA LYS A 134 2.13 9.42 11.73
C LYS A 134 1.79 10.19 10.46
N HIS A 135 1.50 9.48 9.39
CA HIS A 135 1.15 10.05 8.09
C HIS A 135 -0.36 10.02 7.81
N ASP A 136 -1.21 9.76 8.82
CA ASP A 136 -2.67 9.69 8.69
C ASP A 136 -3.12 8.82 7.50
N CYS A 137 -2.52 7.64 7.36
CA CYS A 137 -2.89 6.70 6.32
C CYS A 137 -4.15 5.92 6.73
N ASP A 138 -5.05 5.72 5.77
CA ASP A 138 -6.35 5.07 5.97
C ASP A 138 -6.26 3.55 5.77
N VAL A 139 -5.26 3.09 5.04
CA VAL A 139 -5.04 1.68 4.69
C VAL A 139 -3.57 1.42 4.40
N VAL A 140 -3.10 0.22 4.73
CA VAL A 140 -1.82 -0.31 4.27
C VAL A 140 -2.06 -1.22 3.07
N PHE A 141 -1.35 -1.01 1.97
CA PHE A 141 -1.39 -1.86 0.80
C PHE A 141 0.00 -2.48 0.58
N MET A 142 0.14 -3.76 0.80
CA MET A 142 1.46 -4.40 0.80
C MET A 142 1.48 -5.73 0.07
N ALA A 143 2.66 -6.13 -0.40
CA ALA A 143 2.87 -7.43 -1.00
C ALA A 143 2.66 -8.56 0.00
N SER A 144 2.21 -9.72 -0.47
CA SER A 144 2.07 -10.91 0.36
C SER A 144 3.42 -11.47 0.84
N HIS A 145 4.51 -11.20 0.13
CA HIS A 145 5.87 -11.65 0.43
C HIS A 145 6.88 -10.54 0.13
N GLY A 146 8.00 -10.53 0.85
CA GLY A 146 9.18 -9.74 0.58
C GLY A 146 10.35 -10.60 0.12
N ARG A 147 11.59 -10.17 0.43
CA ARG A 147 12.85 -10.79 0.01
C ARG A 147 13.04 -12.25 0.41
N GLN A 148 12.42 -12.69 1.50
CA GLN A 148 12.59 -14.04 2.05
C GLN A 148 11.41 -14.97 1.73
N GLY A 149 10.48 -14.55 0.86
CA GLY A 149 9.28 -15.30 0.54
C GLY A 149 9.55 -16.48 -0.37
N PHE A 150 9.42 -17.70 0.17
CA PHE A 150 9.35 -18.93 -0.62
C PHE A 150 7.98 -19.06 -1.28
N ALA A 151 8.00 -19.54 -2.55
CA ALA A 151 6.83 -19.64 -3.40
C ALA A 151 5.65 -20.37 -2.75
N ALA A 152 4.48 -19.81 -2.89
CA ALA A 152 3.16 -20.38 -3.09
C ALA A 152 2.15 -20.38 -1.94
N VAL A 153 2.47 -20.47 -0.65
CA VAL A 153 1.40 -20.78 0.33
C VAL A 153 1.35 -19.91 1.59
N LEU A 154 2.46 -19.32 2.03
CA LEU A 154 2.50 -18.60 3.30
C LEU A 154 2.68 -17.08 3.11
N LEU A 155 1.99 -16.29 3.92
CA LEU A 155 2.25 -14.86 4.03
C LEU A 155 3.66 -14.64 4.61
N GLY A 156 4.37 -13.63 4.11
CA GLY A 156 5.64 -13.22 4.69
C GLY A 156 5.50 -12.80 6.14
N SER A 157 6.55 -13.01 6.94
CA SER A 157 6.54 -12.73 8.39
C SER A 157 6.16 -11.29 8.71
N GLU A 158 6.68 -10.32 7.96
CA GLU A 158 6.37 -8.91 8.18
C GLU A 158 4.92 -8.59 7.79
N THR A 159 4.41 -9.18 6.68
CA THR A 159 3.01 -9.04 6.28
C THR A 159 2.08 -9.58 7.34
N GLN A 160 2.40 -10.74 7.92
CA GLN A 160 1.62 -11.35 8.99
C GLN A 160 1.61 -10.48 10.25
N LYS A 161 2.76 -9.91 10.64
CA LYS A 161 2.85 -9.00 11.79
C LYS A 161 2.02 -7.74 11.57
N VAL A 162 2.11 -7.12 10.38
CA VAL A 162 1.31 -5.93 10.05
C VAL A 162 -0.18 -6.25 10.09
N LEU A 163 -0.63 -7.37 9.50
CA LEU A 163 -2.03 -7.81 9.56
C LEU A 163 -2.54 -8.00 10.99
N THR A 164 -1.69 -8.53 11.87
CA THR A 164 -2.08 -8.84 13.26
C THR A 164 -2.15 -7.60 14.14
N HIS A 165 -1.27 -6.61 13.92
CA HIS A 165 -1.09 -5.50 14.84
C HIS A 165 -1.56 -4.14 14.28
N SER A 166 -1.92 -4.06 13.01
CA SER A 166 -2.42 -2.82 12.42
C SER A 166 -3.79 -2.45 12.98
N GLN A 167 -3.99 -1.14 13.22
CA GLN A 167 -5.28 -0.58 13.65
C GLN A 167 -6.10 -0.05 12.46
N ILE A 168 -5.50 -0.04 11.26
CA ILE A 168 -6.16 0.32 10.02
C ILE A 168 -6.22 -0.90 9.10
N PRO A 169 -7.15 -0.94 8.13
CA PRO A 169 -7.23 -2.03 7.16
C PRO A 169 -5.91 -2.31 6.46
N VAL A 170 -5.65 -3.57 6.17
CA VAL A 170 -4.47 -4.02 5.43
C VAL A 170 -4.92 -4.80 4.19
N MET A 171 -4.54 -4.32 3.03
CA MET A 171 -4.75 -5.00 1.75
C MET A 171 -3.48 -5.75 1.37
N VAL A 172 -3.61 -7.04 1.11
CA VAL A 172 -2.49 -7.89 0.71
C VAL A 172 -2.59 -8.18 -0.77
N TYR A 173 -1.57 -7.74 -1.52
CA TYR A 173 -1.45 -7.99 -2.95
C TYR A 173 -0.67 -9.28 -3.23
N ARG A 174 -1.17 -10.05 -4.20
CA ARG A 174 -0.61 -11.37 -4.52
C ARG A 174 -0.41 -11.54 -6.02
#